data_4ebad50b35970bc038143deb9cee86ea
#
_entry.id   4ebad50b35970bc038143deb9cee86ea
#
_cell.length_a   1.000
_cell.length_b   1.000
_cell.length_c   1.000
_cell.angle_alpha   90.00
_cell.angle_beta   90.00
_cell.angle_gamma   90.00
#
_symmetry.space_group_name_H-M   'P 1'
#
loop_
_entity.id
_entity.type
_entity.pdbx_description
1 polymer ?
#
loop_
_entity_poly.entity_id
_entity_poly.type
_entity_poly.pdbx_seq_one_letter_code
_entity_poly.pdbx_strand_id
1 'polypeptide(L)'
;MNLERHFVNRIRQQAKTRQNATALRHKINGLWKDISWNSFQQQLDQLSLAFLACNIQVQDKIAIFAHNMSRWTIADIAALQVRAITVPIYATNTAQQAEFILNHADVKILFVGDQEQYDQALEIAHQCPQLQKIVAMKEQIQLTETTLSCHWDDLIQLGKAEFQTEFETRLANKTMDDLFTIIYTSGTTGEPKGVMLDYNNLAHQLEAHDIALDVNQDEVSLSFLPFSHIFERAWVAYVLHRGAILCYLEDTNQVREALTEVRPTFMCAVPRFYEKIYSAVLDKVQKAPFIRQMIFHWAIAVGQKRFDLLSQNKKVPFFLQKRYALADKLVLSKLRSLLGGRIKMMPCGGAKLEPSIGLFFHSIGINIKLGLV
;
A
#
# COMPACT_ATOMS: atom_id res chain seq x y z
N MET A 1 23.18 17.61 4.06
CA MET A 1 22.32 16.41 3.90
C MET A 1 21.47 16.58 2.66
N ASN A 2 21.36 15.56 1.81
CA ASN A 2 20.62 15.69 0.55
C ASN A 2 19.11 15.54 0.80
N LEU A 3 18.43 16.63 1.11
CA LEU A 3 16.97 16.68 1.32
C LEU A 3 16.15 16.42 0.02
N GLU A 4 16.79 16.33 -1.14
CA GLU A 4 16.12 15.90 -2.37
C GLU A 4 15.60 14.48 -2.28
N ARG A 5 16.26 13.62 -1.47
CA ARG A 5 15.86 12.24 -1.20
C ARG A 5 14.71 12.13 -0.18
N HIS A 6 14.35 13.22 0.49
CA HIS A 6 13.32 13.18 1.52
C HIS A 6 11.94 12.89 0.91
N PHE A 7 11.25 11.88 1.41
CA PHE A 7 9.99 11.37 0.83
C PHE A 7 8.92 12.46 0.67
N VAL A 8 8.75 13.34 1.68
CA VAL A 8 7.80 14.47 1.59
C VAL A 8 8.14 15.39 0.42
N ASN A 9 9.42 15.70 0.18
CA ASN A 9 9.83 16.51 -0.96
C ASN A 9 9.49 15.81 -2.28
N ARG A 10 9.68 14.48 -2.33
CA ARG A 10 9.36 13.70 -3.51
C ARG A 10 7.87 13.73 -3.84
N ILE A 11 6.99 13.60 -2.84
CA ILE A 11 5.54 13.71 -3.02
C ILE A 11 5.16 15.09 -3.56
N ARG A 12 5.65 16.16 -2.94
CA ARG A 12 5.40 17.54 -3.40
C ARG A 12 5.93 17.80 -4.81
N GLN A 13 7.07 17.21 -5.17
CA GLN A 13 7.61 17.29 -6.53
C GLN A 13 6.71 16.55 -7.53
N GLN A 14 6.19 15.38 -7.19
CA GLN A 14 5.23 14.67 -8.05
C GLN A 14 3.97 15.51 -8.26
N ALA A 15 3.42 16.11 -7.22
CA ALA A 15 2.24 16.99 -7.34
C ALA A 15 2.51 18.17 -8.28
N LYS A 16 3.67 18.83 -8.16
CA LYS A 16 4.09 19.96 -9.00
C LYS A 16 4.23 19.56 -10.47
N THR A 17 4.78 18.38 -10.76
CA THR A 17 5.08 17.95 -12.13
C THR A 17 3.90 17.23 -12.80
N ARG A 18 3.08 16.52 -12.04
CA ARG A 18 2.02 15.65 -12.57
C ARG A 18 0.61 16.25 -12.50
N GLN A 19 0.45 17.27 -11.69
CA GLN A 19 -0.76 18.13 -11.61
C GLN A 19 -2.10 17.35 -11.68
N ASN A 20 -2.72 17.31 -12.85
CA ASN A 20 -4.04 16.72 -13.07
C ASN A 20 -4.01 15.19 -13.33
N ALA A 21 -2.81 14.58 -13.41
CA ALA A 21 -2.70 13.14 -13.54
C ALA A 21 -3.22 12.44 -12.27
N THR A 22 -3.76 11.24 -12.40
CA THR A 22 -4.26 10.45 -11.27
C THR A 22 -3.09 10.05 -10.36
N ALA A 23 -3.21 10.34 -9.07
CA ALA A 23 -2.33 9.86 -8.02
C ALA A 23 -2.91 8.63 -7.33
N LEU A 24 -4.14 8.75 -6.87
CA LEU A 24 -4.85 7.77 -6.08
C LEU A 24 -6.16 7.38 -6.76
N ARG A 25 -6.58 6.13 -6.54
CA ARG A 25 -7.87 5.63 -7.00
C ARG A 25 -8.52 4.78 -5.92
N HIS A 26 -9.75 5.10 -5.55
CA HIS A 26 -10.50 4.39 -4.52
C HIS A 26 -11.93 4.07 -4.97
N LYS A 27 -12.59 3.13 -4.30
CA LYS A 27 -13.95 2.73 -4.65
C LYS A 27 -14.95 3.45 -3.72
N ILE A 28 -15.90 4.19 -4.29
CA ILE A 28 -17.00 4.85 -3.58
C ILE A 28 -18.29 4.35 -4.20
N ASN A 29 -19.19 3.78 -3.39
CA ASN A 29 -20.46 3.22 -3.86
C ASN A 29 -20.31 2.29 -5.06
N GLY A 30 -19.30 1.43 -5.02
CA GLY A 30 -19.01 0.45 -6.06
C GLY A 30 -18.31 1.01 -7.32
N LEU A 31 -18.06 2.32 -7.40
CA LEU A 31 -17.41 2.97 -8.55
C LEU A 31 -16.00 3.46 -8.19
N TRP A 32 -15.06 3.21 -9.08
CA TRP A 32 -13.70 3.74 -8.94
C TRP A 32 -13.67 5.25 -9.20
N LYS A 33 -13.11 6.00 -8.27
CA LYS A 33 -12.94 7.46 -8.31
C LYS A 33 -11.47 7.82 -8.25
N ASP A 34 -11.06 8.75 -9.10
CA ASP A 34 -9.69 9.22 -9.19
C ASP A 34 -9.50 10.48 -8.34
N ILE A 35 -8.35 10.55 -7.66
CA ILE A 35 -7.82 11.75 -7.00
C ILE A 35 -6.56 12.14 -7.78
N SER A 36 -6.54 13.36 -8.34
CA SER A 36 -5.37 13.88 -9.04
C SER A 36 -4.25 14.27 -8.07
N TRP A 37 -3.03 14.40 -8.57
CA TRP A 37 -1.90 14.86 -7.75
C TRP A 37 -2.14 16.23 -7.13
N ASN A 38 -2.77 17.18 -7.86
CA ASN A 38 -3.15 18.48 -7.30
C ASN A 38 -4.15 18.34 -6.16
N SER A 39 -5.23 17.58 -6.37
CA SER A 39 -6.23 17.34 -5.34
C SER A 39 -5.65 16.60 -4.13
N PHE A 40 -4.76 15.64 -4.37
CA PHE A 40 -4.05 14.93 -3.31
C PHE A 40 -3.20 15.89 -2.48
N GLN A 41 -2.37 16.74 -3.13
CA GLN A 41 -1.55 17.73 -2.42
C GLN A 41 -2.39 18.74 -1.62
N GLN A 42 -3.52 19.20 -2.18
CA GLN A 42 -4.42 20.11 -1.46
C GLN A 42 -4.99 19.47 -0.20
N GLN A 43 -5.42 18.20 -0.28
CA GLN A 43 -5.91 17.46 0.88
C GLN A 43 -4.81 17.23 1.93
N LEU A 44 -3.58 16.95 1.49
CA LEU A 44 -2.43 16.83 2.39
C LEU A 44 -2.15 18.13 3.12
N ASP A 45 -2.08 19.26 2.41
CA ASP A 45 -1.76 20.55 3.00
C ASP A 45 -2.85 20.98 3.99
N GLN A 46 -4.13 20.80 3.64
CA GLN A 46 -5.23 21.15 4.51
C GLN A 46 -5.29 20.33 5.78
N LEU A 47 -5.07 19.02 5.69
CA LEU A 47 -4.99 18.16 6.89
C LEU A 47 -3.74 18.47 7.73
N SER A 48 -2.63 18.85 7.10
CA SER A 48 -1.43 19.29 7.80
C SER A 48 -1.70 20.55 8.65
N LEU A 49 -2.43 21.53 8.10
CA LEU A 49 -2.87 22.72 8.86
C LEU A 49 -3.80 22.33 10.02
N ALA A 50 -4.69 21.37 9.82
CA ALA A 50 -5.57 20.86 10.88
C ALA A 50 -4.80 20.19 12.02
N PHE A 51 -3.73 19.46 11.72
CA PHE A 51 -2.84 18.91 12.75
C PHE A 51 -2.16 19.99 13.58
N LEU A 52 -1.71 21.08 12.95
CA LEU A 52 -1.16 22.24 13.69
C LEU A 52 -2.23 22.90 14.56
N ALA A 53 -3.46 23.04 14.07
CA ALA A 53 -4.60 23.54 14.87
C ALA A 53 -4.92 22.64 16.07
N CYS A 54 -4.66 21.33 15.97
CA CYS A 54 -4.73 20.39 17.09
C CYS A 54 -3.46 20.38 17.96
N ASN A 55 -2.57 21.34 17.80
CA ASN A 55 -1.31 21.47 18.56
C ASN A 55 -0.38 20.25 18.47
N ILE A 56 -0.37 19.56 17.33
CA ILE A 56 0.56 18.47 17.06
C ILE A 56 1.97 19.03 16.92
N GLN A 57 2.90 18.55 17.77
CA GLN A 57 4.29 18.97 17.79
C GLN A 57 5.17 18.07 16.91
N VAL A 58 6.41 18.50 16.65
CA VAL A 58 7.42 17.69 15.94
C VAL A 58 7.65 16.38 16.68
N GLN A 59 7.58 15.27 15.94
CA GLN A 59 7.72 13.90 16.45
C GLN A 59 6.60 13.44 17.40
N ASP A 60 5.47 14.17 17.47
CA ASP A 60 4.25 13.64 18.06
C ASP A 60 3.70 12.47 17.21
N LYS A 61 2.93 11.59 17.83
CA LYS A 61 2.43 10.38 17.18
C LYS A 61 0.94 10.48 16.85
N ILE A 62 0.65 10.08 15.65
CA ILE A 62 -0.71 9.95 15.11
C ILE A 62 -0.91 8.49 14.73
N ALA A 63 -1.96 7.84 15.23
CA ALA A 63 -2.25 6.46 14.88
C ALA A 63 -3.37 6.35 13.83
N ILE A 64 -3.30 5.29 13.03
CA ILE A 64 -4.34 4.97 12.05
C ILE A 64 -4.78 3.52 12.26
N PHE A 65 -6.02 3.33 12.70
CA PHE A 65 -6.68 2.06 12.95
C PHE A 65 -7.77 1.85 11.91
N ALA A 66 -7.37 1.41 10.71
CA ALA A 66 -8.26 1.34 9.57
C ALA A 66 -7.80 0.33 8.52
N HIS A 67 -8.74 -0.16 7.70
CA HIS A 67 -8.45 -0.84 6.46
C HIS A 67 -7.85 0.11 5.41
N ASN A 68 -7.34 -0.45 4.31
CA ASN A 68 -6.73 0.33 3.23
C ASN A 68 -7.74 1.27 2.57
N MET A 69 -7.47 2.55 2.57
CA MET A 69 -8.28 3.57 1.89
C MET A 69 -7.44 4.80 1.55
N SER A 70 -7.93 5.66 0.67
CA SER A 70 -7.21 6.88 0.29
C SER A 70 -6.99 7.83 1.48
N ARG A 71 -7.97 7.97 2.38
CA ARG A 71 -7.85 8.78 3.59
C ARG A 71 -6.74 8.28 4.53
N TRP A 72 -6.45 6.98 4.53
CA TRP A 72 -5.30 6.42 5.25
C TRP A 72 -3.98 7.05 4.77
N THR A 73 -3.74 7.03 3.46
CA THR A 73 -2.52 7.61 2.86
C THR A 73 -2.47 9.13 3.02
N ILE A 74 -3.62 9.80 2.93
CA ILE A 74 -3.70 11.25 3.15
C ILE A 74 -3.35 11.60 4.60
N ALA A 75 -3.89 10.89 5.59
CA ALA A 75 -3.57 11.09 7.01
C ALA A 75 -2.08 10.84 7.30
N ASP A 76 -1.54 9.74 6.76
CA ASP A 76 -0.12 9.40 6.89
C ASP A 76 0.77 10.53 6.37
N ILE A 77 0.66 10.88 5.09
CA ILE A 77 1.58 11.85 4.47
C ILE A 77 1.36 13.26 5.01
N ALA A 78 0.12 13.64 5.37
CA ALA A 78 -0.13 14.93 6.02
C ALA A 78 0.57 15.03 7.39
N ALA A 79 0.58 13.95 8.18
CA ALA A 79 1.35 13.87 9.42
C ALA A 79 2.85 14.05 9.16
N LEU A 80 3.37 13.40 8.12
CA LEU A 80 4.77 13.51 7.72
C LEU A 80 5.15 14.95 7.29
N GLN A 81 4.23 15.71 6.70
CA GLN A 81 4.48 17.10 6.31
C GLN A 81 4.68 18.02 7.52
N VAL A 82 4.03 17.74 8.65
CA VAL A 82 4.22 18.48 9.91
C VAL A 82 5.28 17.84 10.82
N ARG A 83 6.05 16.87 10.33
CA ARG A 83 7.09 16.14 11.05
C ARG A 83 6.54 15.31 12.23
N ALA A 84 5.29 14.88 12.16
CA ALA A 84 4.72 13.91 13.08
C ALA A 84 5.04 12.48 12.63
N ILE A 85 4.91 11.53 13.55
CA ILE A 85 5.17 10.11 13.33
C ILE A 85 3.84 9.38 13.16
N THR A 86 3.71 8.55 12.13
CA THR A 86 2.52 7.72 11.96
C THR A 86 2.72 6.35 12.61
N VAL A 87 1.76 5.95 13.44
CA VAL A 87 1.69 4.65 14.10
C VAL A 87 0.55 3.84 13.49
N PRO A 88 0.81 2.92 12.56
CA PRO A 88 -0.23 2.07 11.98
C PRO A 88 -0.67 0.99 12.96
N ILE A 89 -1.99 0.82 13.10
CA ILE A 89 -2.62 -0.27 13.87
C ILE A 89 -3.35 -1.18 12.89
N TYR A 90 -3.17 -2.51 13.02
CA TYR A 90 -3.90 -3.45 12.17
C TYR A 90 -5.41 -3.30 12.40
N ALA A 91 -6.18 -3.17 11.32
CA ALA A 91 -7.64 -3.02 11.39
C ALA A 91 -8.36 -4.19 12.11
N THR A 92 -7.66 -5.32 12.25
CA THR A 92 -8.13 -6.53 12.93
C THR A 92 -7.62 -6.67 14.37
N ASN A 93 -6.92 -5.69 14.91
CA ASN A 93 -6.48 -5.72 16.30
C ASN A 93 -7.68 -5.62 17.24
N THR A 94 -7.54 -6.22 18.41
CA THR A 94 -8.52 -6.05 19.51
C THR A 94 -8.35 -4.67 20.17
N ALA A 95 -9.36 -4.25 20.94
CA ALA A 95 -9.30 -3.03 21.74
C ALA A 95 -8.05 -3.00 22.64
N GLN A 96 -7.74 -4.10 23.35
CA GLN A 96 -6.56 -4.19 24.24
C GLN A 96 -5.23 -4.07 23.48
N GLN A 97 -5.15 -4.63 22.25
CA GLN A 97 -3.96 -4.49 21.43
C GLN A 97 -3.78 -3.04 20.94
N ALA A 98 -4.90 -2.38 20.59
CA ALA A 98 -4.87 -0.97 20.23
C ALA A 98 -4.50 -0.10 21.43
N GLU A 99 -5.06 -0.33 22.60
CA GLU A 99 -4.73 0.35 23.86
C GLU A 99 -3.23 0.31 24.17
N PHE A 100 -2.64 -0.89 24.11
CA PHE A 100 -1.21 -1.05 24.33
C PHE A 100 -0.40 -0.16 23.37
N ILE A 101 -0.73 -0.16 22.07
CA ILE A 101 -0.01 0.63 21.08
C ILE A 101 -0.19 2.14 21.33
N LEU A 102 -1.42 2.59 21.62
CA LEU A 102 -1.72 3.99 21.86
C LEU A 102 -0.94 4.53 23.07
N ASN A 103 -0.90 3.76 24.15
CA ASN A 103 -0.18 4.13 25.37
C ASN A 103 1.34 4.05 25.21
N HIS A 104 1.85 2.94 24.64
CA HIS A 104 3.30 2.75 24.47
C HIS A 104 3.94 3.76 23.50
N ALA A 105 3.17 4.25 22.52
CA ALA A 105 3.63 5.24 21.58
C ALA A 105 3.28 6.70 21.98
N ASP A 106 2.53 6.94 23.05
CA ASP A 106 2.00 8.27 23.41
C ASP A 106 1.21 8.93 22.26
N VAL A 107 0.26 8.21 21.70
CA VAL A 107 -0.52 8.68 20.54
C VAL A 107 -1.47 9.81 20.94
N LYS A 108 -1.45 10.91 20.18
CA LYS A 108 -2.32 12.07 20.42
C LYS A 108 -3.60 12.07 19.59
N ILE A 109 -3.56 11.63 18.34
CA ILE A 109 -4.72 11.54 17.47
C ILE A 109 -4.83 10.12 16.93
N LEU A 110 -6.03 9.55 17.01
CA LEU A 110 -6.36 8.25 16.45
C LEU A 110 -7.36 8.40 15.31
N PHE A 111 -7.01 7.96 14.12
CA PHE A 111 -7.94 7.81 12.99
C PHE A 111 -8.53 6.41 12.99
N VAL A 112 -9.86 6.33 12.84
CA VAL A 112 -10.60 5.05 12.79
C VAL A 112 -11.35 4.91 11.46
N GLY A 113 -11.28 3.70 10.87
CA GLY A 113 -11.78 3.44 9.52
C GLY A 113 -13.24 3.04 9.45
N ASP A 114 -13.74 2.32 10.45
CA ASP A 114 -15.08 1.74 10.51
C ASP A 114 -15.70 1.86 11.90
N GLN A 115 -17.00 1.56 12.01
CA GLN A 115 -17.72 1.60 13.28
C GLN A 115 -17.08 0.70 14.33
N GLU A 116 -16.64 -0.50 13.94
CA GLU A 116 -15.99 -1.44 14.86
C GLU A 116 -14.73 -0.85 15.50
N GLN A 117 -13.82 -0.22 14.71
CA GLN A 117 -12.64 0.40 15.26
C GLN A 117 -12.98 1.64 16.11
N TYR A 118 -14.05 2.37 15.76
CA TYR A 118 -14.53 3.49 16.56
C TYR A 118 -15.03 3.02 17.93
N ASP A 119 -15.85 2.00 17.96
CA ASP A 119 -16.41 1.45 19.21
C ASP A 119 -15.28 0.90 20.10
N GLN A 120 -14.33 0.16 19.53
CA GLN A 120 -13.13 -0.32 20.24
C GLN A 120 -12.28 0.84 20.77
N ALA A 121 -12.11 1.92 19.99
CA ALA A 121 -11.36 3.09 20.41
C ALA A 121 -12.01 3.81 21.59
N LEU A 122 -13.35 3.91 21.62
CA LEU A 122 -14.08 4.50 22.73
C LEU A 122 -14.00 3.64 24.00
N GLU A 123 -14.07 2.31 23.88
CA GLU A 123 -13.93 1.37 24.99
C GLU A 123 -12.65 1.63 25.80
N ILE A 124 -11.55 1.91 25.11
CA ILE A 124 -10.21 2.09 25.71
C ILE A 124 -9.80 3.53 25.93
N ALA A 125 -10.54 4.52 25.41
CA ALA A 125 -10.13 5.93 25.41
C ALA A 125 -9.79 6.46 26.83
N HIS A 126 -10.55 6.05 27.85
CA HIS A 126 -10.32 6.46 29.24
C HIS A 126 -9.01 5.91 29.82
N GLN A 127 -8.43 4.88 29.21
CA GLN A 127 -7.16 4.27 29.58
C GLN A 127 -5.97 4.86 28.78
N CYS A 128 -6.23 5.76 27.83
CA CYS A 128 -5.23 6.39 26.95
C CYS A 128 -5.10 7.88 27.26
N PRO A 129 -4.38 8.29 28.32
CA PRO A 129 -4.35 9.68 28.80
C PRO A 129 -3.73 10.67 27.83
N GLN A 130 -2.93 10.22 26.87
CA GLN A 130 -2.33 11.08 25.83
C GLN A 130 -3.25 11.29 24.62
N LEU A 131 -4.30 10.46 24.47
CA LEU A 131 -5.22 10.54 23.35
C LEU A 131 -6.13 11.77 23.48
N GLN A 132 -5.97 12.70 22.56
CA GLN A 132 -6.68 13.98 22.56
C GLN A 132 -7.88 13.98 21.61
N LYS A 133 -7.85 13.13 20.56
CA LYS A 133 -8.89 13.11 19.55
C LYS A 133 -8.99 11.76 18.83
N ILE A 134 -10.23 11.33 18.59
CA ILE A 134 -10.58 10.20 17.71
C ILE A 134 -11.25 10.77 16.46
N VAL A 135 -10.75 10.43 15.27
CA VAL A 135 -11.23 10.96 14.00
C VAL A 135 -11.84 9.84 13.16
N ALA A 136 -13.14 9.92 12.93
CA ALA A 136 -13.86 8.99 12.06
C ALA A 136 -13.56 9.32 10.58
N MET A 137 -12.96 8.37 9.87
CA MET A 137 -12.55 8.55 8.47
C MET A 137 -13.72 8.43 7.48
N LYS A 138 -14.85 7.85 7.88
CA LYS A 138 -16.05 7.69 7.04
C LYS A 138 -17.24 8.42 7.69
N GLU A 139 -18.08 9.05 6.87
CA GLU A 139 -19.24 9.82 7.32
C GLU A 139 -20.33 8.96 7.97
N GLN A 140 -20.41 7.67 7.57
CA GLN A 140 -21.40 6.74 8.11
C GLN A 140 -21.09 6.22 9.51
N ILE A 141 -19.91 6.48 10.07
CA ILE A 141 -19.57 6.14 11.45
C ILE A 141 -20.42 7.00 12.39
N GLN A 142 -21.18 6.38 13.26
CA GLN A 142 -22.02 7.08 14.24
C GLN A 142 -21.18 7.45 15.47
N LEU A 143 -20.99 8.75 15.68
CA LEU A 143 -20.26 9.26 16.84
C LEU A 143 -21.21 9.30 18.04
N THR A 144 -20.86 8.57 19.10
CA THR A 144 -21.58 8.54 20.38
C THR A 144 -20.93 9.43 21.44
N GLU A 145 -19.69 9.83 21.26
CA GLU A 145 -18.93 10.74 22.10
C GLU A 145 -18.34 11.85 21.23
N THR A 146 -18.82 13.09 21.38
CA THR A 146 -18.46 14.22 20.51
C THR A 146 -17.43 15.17 21.12
N THR A 147 -17.11 15.02 22.40
CA THR A 147 -16.05 15.81 23.04
C THR A 147 -14.67 15.37 22.58
N LEU A 148 -14.47 14.06 22.53
CA LEU A 148 -13.23 13.41 22.13
C LEU A 148 -13.20 13.11 20.62
N SER A 149 -14.39 12.93 19.97
CA SER A 149 -14.50 12.43 18.61
C SER A 149 -15.03 13.48 17.63
N CYS A 150 -14.58 13.42 16.39
CA CYS A 150 -15.12 14.21 15.28
C CYS A 150 -15.04 13.42 13.96
N HIS A 151 -15.79 13.84 12.97
CA HIS A 151 -15.61 13.36 11.60
C HIS A 151 -14.38 13.98 10.92
N TRP A 152 -13.91 13.33 9.88
CA TRP A 152 -12.80 13.78 9.04
C TRP A 152 -12.99 15.22 8.55
N ASP A 153 -14.17 15.57 8.08
CA ASP A 153 -14.42 16.89 7.50
C ASP A 153 -14.46 17.99 8.57
N ASP A 154 -14.89 17.68 9.80
CA ASP A 154 -14.82 18.60 10.93
C ASP A 154 -13.36 18.88 11.33
N LEU A 155 -12.51 17.85 11.33
CA LEU A 155 -11.07 18.03 11.57
C LEU A 155 -10.45 18.93 10.50
N ILE A 156 -10.73 18.67 9.22
CA ILE A 156 -10.22 19.46 8.08
C ILE A 156 -10.56 20.95 8.22
N GLN A 157 -11.75 21.28 8.70
CA GLN A 157 -12.20 22.67 8.90
C GLN A 157 -11.38 23.44 9.96
N LEU A 158 -10.66 22.76 10.84
CA LEU A 158 -9.75 23.40 11.80
C LEU A 158 -8.51 23.98 11.12
N GLY A 159 -8.13 23.46 9.96
CA GLY A 159 -6.94 23.88 9.21
C GLY A 159 -7.12 25.25 8.56
N LYS A 160 -6.76 26.31 9.27
CA LYS A 160 -6.91 27.70 8.84
C LYS A 160 -5.58 28.30 8.37
N ALA A 161 -5.66 29.38 7.59
CA ALA A 161 -4.51 30.11 7.04
C ALA A 161 -3.55 30.65 8.12
N GLU A 162 -4.01 30.86 9.34
CA GLU A 162 -3.16 31.31 10.46
C GLU A 162 -2.02 30.34 10.79
N PHE A 163 -2.18 29.04 10.46
CA PHE A 163 -1.16 27.99 10.65
C PHE A 163 -0.18 27.88 9.48
N GLN A 164 -0.34 28.65 8.41
CA GLN A 164 0.47 28.52 7.21
C GLN A 164 1.96 28.75 7.43
N THR A 165 2.32 29.76 8.22
CA THR A 165 3.72 30.08 8.54
C THR A 165 4.41 28.96 9.30
N GLU A 166 3.70 28.37 10.28
CA GLU A 166 4.23 27.23 11.04
C GLU A 166 4.36 25.99 10.12
N PHE A 167 3.40 25.75 9.26
CA PHE A 167 3.46 24.66 8.28
C PHE A 167 4.68 24.77 7.38
N GLU A 168 4.93 25.94 6.81
CA GLU A 168 6.11 26.21 5.97
C GLU A 168 7.41 26.03 6.75
N THR A 169 7.43 26.46 8.01
CA THR A 169 8.56 26.26 8.92
C THR A 169 8.84 24.77 9.16
N ARG A 170 7.79 23.97 9.38
CA ARG A 170 7.92 22.50 9.55
C ARG A 170 8.46 21.84 8.28
N LEU A 171 7.95 22.24 7.11
CA LEU A 171 8.42 21.76 5.82
C LEU A 171 9.89 22.14 5.54
N ALA A 172 10.32 23.32 5.95
CA ALA A 172 11.69 23.77 5.74
C ALA A 172 12.69 23.06 6.67
N ASN A 173 12.30 22.78 7.91
CA ASN A 173 13.17 22.26 8.96
C ASN A 173 13.15 20.72 9.10
N LYS A 174 12.50 19.99 8.19
CA LYS A 174 12.51 18.52 8.22
C LYS A 174 13.90 17.95 7.99
N THR A 175 14.18 16.81 8.58
CA THR A 175 15.50 16.16 8.52
C THR A 175 15.37 14.70 8.10
N MET A 176 16.47 14.11 7.63
CA MET A 176 16.51 12.68 7.31
C MET A 176 16.48 11.79 8.56
N ASP A 177 16.82 12.34 9.72
CA ASP A 177 16.84 11.63 11.00
C ASP A 177 15.49 11.70 11.74
N ASP A 178 14.50 12.45 11.19
CA ASP A 178 13.13 12.42 11.71
C ASP A 178 12.55 11.00 11.53
N LEU A 179 11.89 10.48 12.56
CA LEU A 179 11.12 9.26 12.43
C LEU A 179 9.88 9.53 11.57
N PHE A 180 9.59 8.64 10.64
CA PHE A 180 8.34 8.73 9.87
C PHE A 180 7.29 7.72 10.34
N THR A 181 7.71 6.61 10.99
CA THR A 181 6.77 5.62 11.50
C THR A 181 7.35 4.81 12.66
N ILE A 182 6.43 4.28 13.49
CA ILE A 182 6.71 3.22 14.47
C ILE A 182 5.78 2.06 14.14
N ILE A 183 6.33 0.91 13.71
CA ILE A 183 5.55 -0.27 13.33
C ILE A 183 5.66 -1.32 14.43
N TYR A 184 4.50 -1.73 14.97
CA TYR A 184 4.43 -2.76 16.00
C TYR A 184 4.45 -4.15 15.40
N THR A 185 5.37 -4.98 15.89
CA THR A 185 5.50 -6.38 15.49
C THR A 185 5.30 -7.29 16.71
N SER A 186 4.77 -8.50 16.49
CA SER A 186 4.68 -9.52 17.55
C SER A 186 6.09 -9.89 17.99
N GLY A 187 6.50 -9.43 19.17
CA GLY A 187 7.80 -9.79 19.75
C GLY A 187 7.87 -11.29 20.08
N THR A 188 9.06 -11.86 20.00
CA THR A 188 9.32 -13.26 20.46
C THR A 188 9.08 -13.46 21.96
N THR A 189 8.91 -12.38 22.72
CA THR A 189 8.72 -12.35 24.17
C THR A 189 7.27 -12.12 24.62
N GLY A 190 6.31 -12.06 23.68
CA GLY A 190 4.87 -11.92 23.94
C GLY A 190 4.33 -10.51 23.83
N GLU A 191 5.07 -9.46 24.21
CA GLU A 191 4.61 -8.07 24.04
C GLU A 191 5.06 -7.49 22.70
N PRO A 192 4.20 -6.72 22.00
CA PRO A 192 4.56 -6.09 20.74
C PRO A 192 5.70 -5.09 20.92
N LYS A 193 6.63 -5.06 19.95
CA LYS A 193 7.75 -4.11 19.92
C LYS A 193 7.54 -3.07 18.82
N GLY A 194 7.69 -1.79 19.15
CA GLY A 194 7.62 -0.69 18.21
C GLY A 194 8.95 -0.49 17.47
N VAL A 195 9.00 -0.86 16.20
CA VAL A 195 10.16 -0.65 15.34
C VAL A 195 10.13 0.77 14.80
N MET A 196 11.11 1.57 15.16
CA MET A 196 11.26 2.98 14.75
C MET A 196 12.01 3.05 13.41
N LEU A 197 11.45 3.74 12.43
CA LEU A 197 12.06 3.95 11.12
C LEU A 197 12.14 5.44 10.79
N ASP A 198 13.31 5.88 10.34
CA ASP A 198 13.59 7.24 9.91
C ASP A 198 13.56 7.40 8.38
N TYR A 199 13.70 8.62 7.90
CA TYR A 199 13.72 8.88 6.46
C TYR A 199 14.98 8.36 5.75
N ASN A 200 16.09 8.11 6.47
CA ASN A 200 17.24 7.43 5.87
C ASN A 200 16.89 5.99 5.51
N ASN A 201 16.22 5.26 6.42
CA ASN A 201 15.75 3.90 6.16
C ASN A 201 14.83 3.86 4.92
N LEU A 202 13.85 4.77 4.87
CA LEU A 202 12.94 4.85 3.73
C LEU A 202 13.66 5.21 2.42
N ALA A 203 14.56 6.19 2.44
CA ALA A 203 15.29 6.62 1.24
C ALA A 203 16.16 5.49 0.67
N HIS A 204 16.91 4.77 1.53
CA HIS A 204 17.69 3.62 1.10
C HIS A 204 16.84 2.51 0.46
N GLN A 205 15.67 2.26 1.05
CA GLN A 205 14.75 1.26 0.52
C GLN A 205 14.17 1.69 -0.84
N LEU A 206 13.79 2.97 -1.01
CA LEU A 206 13.30 3.49 -2.28
C LEU A 206 14.38 3.40 -3.38
N GLU A 207 15.63 3.74 -3.07
CA GLU A 207 16.77 3.61 -4.00
C GLU A 207 17.05 2.16 -4.40
N ALA A 208 17.00 1.23 -3.45
CA ALA A 208 17.14 -0.19 -3.74
C ALA A 208 16.03 -0.68 -4.70
N HIS A 209 14.80 -0.19 -4.52
CA HIS A 209 13.70 -0.49 -5.43
C HIS A 209 13.88 0.15 -6.80
N ASP A 210 14.39 1.38 -6.90
CA ASP A 210 14.69 2.04 -8.19
C ASP A 210 15.71 1.24 -9.02
N ILE A 211 16.67 0.60 -8.35
CA ILE A 211 17.66 -0.28 -9.01
C ILE A 211 17.04 -1.63 -9.43
N ALA A 212 16.20 -2.20 -8.58
CA ALA A 212 15.68 -3.56 -8.76
C ALA A 212 14.44 -3.63 -9.65
N LEU A 213 13.65 -2.57 -9.72
CA LEU A 213 12.32 -2.55 -10.32
C LEU A 213 12.24 -1.48 -11.41
N ASP A 214 11.76 -1.88 -12.59
CA ASP A 214 11.51 -0.96 -13.70
C ASP A 214 10.05 -0.48 -13.64
N VAL A 215 9.79 0.53 -12.80
CA VAL A 215 8.48 1.14 -12.62
C VAL A 215 8.53 2.59 -13.09
N ASN A 216 7.58 2.96 -13.94
CA ASN A 216 7.42 4.32 -14.43
C ASN A 216 6.08 4.94 -13.94
N GLN A 217 5.90 6.19 -14.24
CA GLN A 217 4.77 7.00 -13.79
C GLN A 217 3.41 6.60 -14.38
N ASP A 218 3.37 5.80 -15.47
CA ASP A 218 2.14 5.37 -16.14
C ASP A 218 1.64 4.01 -15.63
N GLU A 219 2.36 3.44 -14.65
CA GLU A 219 2.03 2.17 -14.05
C GLU A 219 0.88 2.32 -13.04
N VAL A 220 0.15 1.22 -12.85
CA VAL A 220 -1.01 1.14 -11.94
C VAL A 220 -0.78 0.02 -10.95
N SER A 221 -0.83 0.32 -9.66
CA SER A 221 -0.71 -0.66 -8.58
C SER A 221 -2.04 -0.83 -7.85
N LEU A 222 -2.42 -2.09 -7.58
CA LEU A 222 -3.52 -2.41 -6.66
C LEU A 222 -2.93 -2.79 -5.30
N SER A 223 -3.32 -2.04 -4.27
CA SER A 223 -2.89 -2.20 -2.89
C SER A 223 -3.98 -2.90 -2.09
N PHE A 224 -3.69 -4.09 -1.57
CA PHE A 224 -4.66 -4.94 -0.87
C PHE A 224 -4.08 -5.61 0.39
N LEU A 225 -2.77 -5.60 0.60
CA LEU A 225 -2.17 -6.04 1.85
C LEU A 225 -2.28 -4.92 2.90
N PRO A 226 -2.28 -5.24 4.21
CA PRO A 226 -2.46 -4.21 5.24
C PRO A 226 -1.37 -3.14 5.25
N PHE A 227 -1.75 -1.86 5.26
CA PHE A 227 -0.82 -0.73 5.37
C PHE A 227 -0.11 -0.66 6.73
N SER A 228 -0.64 -1.34 7.71
CA SER A 228 0.00 -1.54 9.01
C SER A 228 1.22 -2.46 8.95
N HIS A 229 1.40 -3.23 7.87
CA HIS A 229 2.58 -4.05 7.65
C HIS A 229 3.63 -3.31 6.82
N ILE A 230 4.90 -3.39 7.22
CA ILE A 230 6.01 -2.68 6.56
C ILE A 230 6.11 -2.98 5.06
N PHE A 231 5.82 -4.21 4.63
CA PHE A 231 5.93 -4.61 3.23
C PHE A 231 5.01 -3.81 2.31
N GLU A 232 3.70 -3.70 2.67
CA GLU A 232 2.77 -2.90 1.88
C GLU A 232 3.02 -1.40 2.04
N ARG A 233 3.36 -0.95 3.25
CA ARG A 233 3.64 0.46 3.50
C ARG A 233 4.84 0.96 2.69
N ALA A 234 5.91 0.19 2.64
CA ALA A 234 7.07 0.48 1.82
C ALA A 234 6.75 0.43 0.32
N TRP A 235 5.89 -0.50 -0.08
CA TRP A 235 5.39 -0.58 -1.45
C TRP A 235 4.58 0.65 -1.85
N VAL A 236 3.64 1.08 -1.01
CA VAL A 236 2.86 2.31 -1.21
C VAL A 236 3.78 3.53 -1.35
N ALA A 237 4.76 3.67 -0.47
CA ALA A 237 5.74 4.74 -0.56
C ALA A 237 6.51 4.70 -1.90
N TYR A 238 6.88 3.51 -2.37
CA TYR A 238 7.55 3.34 -3.66
C TYR A 238 6.65 3.71 -4.85
N VAL A 239 5.39 3.26 -4.87
CA VAL A 239 4.41 3.61 -5.91
C VAL A 239 4.28 5.13 -6.04
N LEU A 240 4.12 5.83 -4.92
CA LEU A 240 4.00 7.29 -4.87
C LEU A 240 5.33 7.98 -5.23
N HIS A 241 6.46 7.44 -4.79
CA HIS A 241 7.79 7.92 -5.17
C HIS A 241 7.98 7.92 -6.69
N ARG A 242 7.53 6.88 -7.39
CA ARG A 242 7.58 6.77 -8.85
C ARG A 242 6.51 7.61 -9.57
N GLY A 243 5.53 8.14 -8.84
CA GLY A 243 4.40 8.88 -9.39
C GLY A 243 3.39 7.98 -10.10
N ALA A 244 3.42 6.67 -9.86
CA ALA A 244 2.46 5.71 -10.40
C ALA A 244 1.10 5.80 -9.69
N ILE A 245 0.06 5.23 -10.30
CA ILE A 245 -1.30 5.26 -9.75
C ILE A 245 -1.46 4.20 -8.67
N LEU A 246 -1.87 4.62 -7.48
CA LEU A 246 -2.16 3.76 -6.36
C LEU A 246 -3.67 3.52 -6.22
N CYS A 247 -4.12 2.28 -6.38
CA CYS A 247 -5.51 1.88 -6.23
C CYS A 247 -5.69 1.13 -4.91
N TYR A 248 -6.73 1.47 -4.15
CA TYR A 248 -7.00 0.89 -2.83
C TYR A 248 -8.08 -0.17 -2.89
N LEU A 249 -7.82 -1.32 -2.32
CA LEU A 249 -8.83 -2.33 -2.03
C LEU A 249 -8.99 -2.46 -0.51
N GLU A 250 -10.16 -2.09 -0.02
CA GLU A 250 -10.51 -2.14 1.40
C GLU A 250 -10.86 -3.57 1.82
N ASP A 251 -11.75 -4.24 1.09
CA ASP A 251 -12.15 -5.63 1.33
C ASP A 251 -11.33 -6.60 0.49
N THR A 252 -10.41 -7.30 1.13
CA THR A 252 -9.53 -8.30 0.48
C THR A 252 -10.28 -9.48 -0.15
N ASN A 253 -11.54 -9.74 0.22
CA ASN A 253 -12.35 -10.78 -0.41
C ASN A 253 -12.71 -10.41 -1.85
N GLN A 254 -12.74 -9.12 -2.19
CA GLN A 254 -13.04 -8.60 -3.52
C GLN A 254 -11.80 -8.49 -4.43
N VAL A 255 -10.64 -9.02 -4.02
CA VAL A 255 -9.38 -8.86 -4.78
C VAL A 255 -9.50 -9.37 -6.22
N ARG A 256 -10.24 -10.45 -6.46
CA ARG A 256 -10.44 -11.03 -7.79
C ARG A 256 -11.20 -10.08 -8.72
N GLU A 257 -12.23 -9.43 -8.22
CA GLU A 257 -13.04 -8.46 -8.97
C GLU A 257 -12.22 -7.19 -9.22
N ALA A 258 -11.58 -6.67 -8.17
CA ALA A 258 -10.73 -5.49 -8.26
C ALA A 258 -9.60 -5.66 -9.29
N LEU A 259 -8.96 -6.83 -9.38
CA LEU A 259 -7.95 -7.14 -10.39
C LEU A 259 -8.48 -6.98 -11.82
N THR A 260 -9.72 -7.39 -12.07
CA THR A 260 -10.32 -7.29 -13.40
C THR A 260 -10.81 -5.88 -13.74
N GLU A 261 -11.21 -5.10 -12.72
CA GLU A 261 -11.66 -3.72 -12.85
C GLU A 261 -10.47 -2.76 -13.00
N VAL A 262 -9.50 -2.82 -12.10
CA VAL A 262 -8.32 -1.94 -12.04
C VAL A 262 -7.33 -2.28 -13.14
N ARG A 263 -7.17 -3.58 -13.44
CA ARG A 263 -6.18 -4.11 -14.38
C ARG A 263 -4.77 -3.59 -14.07
N PRO A 264 -4.23 -3.87 -12.88
CA PRO A 264 -2.94 -3.35 -12.46
C PRO A 264 -1.83 -3.82 -13.41
N THR A 265 -0.75 -3.03 -13.49
CA THR A 265 0.44 -3.36 -14.27
C THR A 265 1.56 -3.94 -13.40
N PHE A 266 1.51 -3.63 -12.12
CA PHE A 266 2.37 -4.19 -11.08
C PHE A 266 1.65 -4.14 -9.72
N MET A 267 2.02 -5.02 -8.81
CA MET A 267 1.53 -5.03 -7.42
C MET A 267 2.41 -5.96 -6.59
N CYS A 268 2.53 -5.71 -5.31
CA CYS A 268 3.18 -6.66 -4.41
C CYS A 268 2.17 -7.68 -3.86
N ALA A 269 2.66 -8.85 -3.51
CA ALA A 269 1.85 -9.89 -2.88
C ALA A 269 2.70 -10.80 -1.99
N VAL A 270 2.02 -11.55 -1.10
CA VAL A 270 2.64 -12.57 -0.24
C VAL A 270 2.50 -13.97 -0.86
N PRO A 271 3.33 -14.96 -0.49
CA PRO A 271 3.30 -16.31 -1.07
C PRO A 271 1.91 -16.93 -1.12
N ARG A 272 1.11 -16.79 -0.06
CA ARG A 272 -0.24 -17.35 0.01
C ARG A 272 -1.18 -16.87 -1.11
N PHE A 273 -0.98 -15.65 -1.61
CA PHE A 273 -1.76 -15.15 -2.74
C PHE A 273 -1.45 -15.91 -4.02
N TYR A 274 -0.17 -16.16 -4.29
CA TYR A 274 0.28 -16.94 -5.45
C TYR A 274 -0.17 -18.39 -5.37
N GLU A 275 -0.06 -19.00 -4.19
CA GLU A 275 -0.51 -20.37 -3.92
C GLU A 275 -2.00 -20.56 -4.19
N LYS A 276 -2.84 -19.63 -3.73
CA LYS A 276 -4.29 -19.66 -4.00
C LYS A 276 -4.62 -19.62 -5.49
N ILE A 277 -3.94 -18.74 -6.24
CA ILE A 277 -4.16 -18.64 -7.69
C ILE A 277 -3.69 -19.91 -8.39
N TYR A 278 -2.49 -20.37 -8.06
CA TYR A 278 -1.91 -21.60 -8.62
C TYR A 278 -2.81 -22.81 -8.39
N SER A 279 -3.23 -23.05 -7.16
CA SER A 279 -4.14 -24.15 -6.80
C SER A 279 -5.47 -24.06 -7.53
N ALA A 280 -6.09 -22.88 -7.58
CA ALA A 280 -7.35 -22.67 -8.30
C ALA A 280 -7.24 -22.94 -9.82
N VAL A 281 -6.08 -22.61 -10.42
CA VAL A 281 -5.80 -22.93 -11.83
C VAL A 281 -5.66 -24.43 -12.01
N LEU A 282 -4.89 -25.13 -11.17
CA LEU A 282 -4.69 -26.58 -11.27
C LEU A 282 -6.00 -27.34 -11.08
N ASP A 283 -6.82 -26.97 -10.09
CA ASP A 283 -8.13 -27.60 -9.87
C ASP A 283 -9.05 -27.48 -11.09
N LYS A 284 -9.04 -26.29 -11.73
CA LYS A 284 -9.80 -26.07 -12.96
C LYS A 284 -9.27 -26.90 -14.13
N VAL A 285 -7.95 -27.06 -14.22
CA VAL A 285 -7.32 -27.86 -15.27
C VAL A 285 -7.63 -29.35 -15.09
N GLN A 286 -7.52 -29.89 -13.86
CA GLN A 286 -7.83 -31.28 -13.55
C GLN A 286 -9.27 -31.69 -13.92
N LYS A 287 -10.22 -30.76 -13.76
CA LYS A 287 -11.64 -30.96 -14.11
C LYS A 287 -11.94 -30.76 -15.62
N ALA A 288 -10.95 -30.32 -16.40
CA ALA A 288 -11.13 -30.07 -17.84
C ALA A 288 -10.98 -31.36 -18.65
N PRO A 289 -11.54 -31.42 -19.87
CA PRO A 289 -11.32 -32.54 -20.80
C PRO A 289 -9.84 -32.76 -21.09
N PHE A 290 -9.43 -34.02 -21.29
CA PHE A 290 -8.03 -34.45 -21.49
C PHE A 290 -7.26 -33.60 -22.51
N ILE A 291 -7.86 -33.26 -23.63
CA ILE A 291 -7.26 -32.41 -24.68
C ILE A 291 -6.88 -31.02 -24.10
N ARG A 292 -7.76 -30.44 -23.28
CA ARG A 292 -7.46 -29.11 -22.64
C ARG A 292 -6.33 -29.21 -21.63
N GLN A 293 -6.25 -30.31 -20.88
CA GLN A 293 -5.15 -30.58 -19.98
C GLN A 293 -3.82 -30.66 -20.75
N MET A 294 -3.78 -31.43 -21.84
CA MET A 294 -2.59 -31.54 -22.70
C MET A 294 -2.14 -30.18 -23.26
N ILE A 295 -3.07 -29.37 -23.76
CA ILE A 295 -2.78 -28.04 -24.30
C ILE A 295 -2.24 -27.12 -23.19
N PHE A 296 -2.80 -27.18 -21.98
CA PHE A 296 -2.31 -26.43 -20.82
C PHE A 296 -0.85 -26.80 -20.49
N HIS A 297 -0.56 -28.10 -20.29
CA HIS A 297 0.80 -28.54 -19.95
C HIS A 297 1.81 -28.22 -21.07
N TRP A 298 1.41 -28.37 -22.33
CA TRP A 298 2.23 -27.95 -23.47
C TRP A 298 2.53 -26.43 -23.41
N ALA A 299 1.53 -25.61 -23.17
CA ALA A 299 1.70 -24.15 -23.14
C ALA A 299 2.62 -23.71 -21.98
N ILE A 300 2.46 -24.28 -20.79
CA ILE A 300 3.35 -24.03 -19.65
C ILE A 300 4.80 -24.44 -19.98
N ALA A 301 5.01 -25.63 -20.56
CA ALA A 301 6.35 -26.09 -20.95
C ALA A 301 7.02 -25.18 -22.00
N VAL A 302 6.25 -24.65 -22.94
CA VAL A 302 6.75 -23.67 -23.93
C VAL A 302 7.12 -22.35 -23.24
N GLY A 303 6.28 -21.88 -22.32
CA GLY A 303 6.54 -20.68 -21.53
C GLY A 303 7.80 -20.80 -20.66
N GLN A 304 7.95 -21.96 -19.99
CA GLN A 304 9.13 -22.26 -19.18
C GLN A 304 10.43 -22.25 -20.01
N LYS A 305 10.45 -22.95 -21.16
CA LYS A 305 11.61 -22.93 -22.05
C LYS A 305 12.01 -21.53 -22.49
N ARG A 306 11.01 -20.68 -22.78
CA ARG A 306 11.28 -19.28 -23.12
C ARG A 306 11.89 -18.51 -21.94
N PHE A 307 11.31 -18.67 -20.74
CA PHE A 307 11.80 -18.05 -19.53
C PHE A 307 13.25 -18.48 -19.21
N ASP A 308 13.58 -19.78 -19.28
CA ASP A 308 14.91 -20.33 -19.02
C ASP A 308 15.98 -19.71 -19.94
N LEU A 309 15.66 -19.45 -21.20
CA LEU A 309 16.58 -18.78 -22.11
C LEU A 309 16.76 -17.30 -21.76
N LEU A 310 15.65 -16.60 -21.46
CA LEU A 310 15.71 -15.19 -21.10
C LEU A 310 16.44 -14.95 -19.79
N SER A 311 16.25 -15.79 -18.77
CA SER A 311 16.92 -15.71 -17.47
C SER A 311 18.45 -15.91 -17.59
N GLN A 312 18.91 -16.63 -18.64
CA GLN A 312 20.32 -16.82 -18.99
C GLN A 312 20.85 -15.77 -19.98
N ASN A 313 20.09 -14.69 -20.26
CA ASN A 313 20.39 -13.68 -21.29
C ASN A 313 20.63 -14.27 -22.70
N LYS A 314 20.03 -15.44 -23.00
CA LYS A 314 20.12 -16.09 -24.30
C LYS A 314 19.02 -15.64 -25.26
N LYS A 315 19.34 -15.59 -26.55
CA LYS A 315 18.34 -15.31 -27.59
C LYS A 315 17.32 -16.44 -27.70
N VAL A 316 16.04 -16.09 -27.78
CA VAL A 316 14.96 -17.07 -27.99
C VAL A 316 14.91 -17.45 -29.48
N PRO A 317 15.04 -18.76 -29.84
CA PRO A 317 14.98 -19.20 -31.23
C PRO A 317 13.61 -18.85 -31.88
N PHE A 318 13.62 -18.55 -33.17
CA PHE A 318 12.44 -18.13 -33.92
C PHE A 318 11.26 -19.14 -33.82
N PHE A 319 11.55 -20.43 -33.93
CA PHE A 319 10.52 -21.45 -33.79
C PHE A 319 9.90 -21.49 -32.38
N LEU A 320 10.70 -21.29 -31.34
CA LEU A 320 10.19 -21.22 -29.98
C LEU A 320 9.33 -19.96 -29.80
N GLN A 321 9.71 -18.84 -30.41
CA GLN A 321 8.92 -17.60 -30.38
C GLN A 321 7.54 -17.80 -31.04
N LYS A 322 7.46 -18.47 -32.19
CA LYS A 322 6.17 -18.82 -32.84
C LYS A 322 5.32 -19.75 -31.97
N ARG A 323 5.94 -20.79 -31.40
CA ARG A 323 5.24 -21.71 -30.47
C ARG A 323 4.73 -20.99 -29.24
N TYR A 324 5.53 -20.06 -28.69
CA TYR A 324 5.11 -19.25 -27.56
C TYR A 324 3.92 -18.34 -27.92
N ALA A 325 3.91 -17.69 -29.08
CA ALA A 325 2.79 -16.89 -29.53
C ALA A 325 1.49 -17.70 -29.63
N LEU A 326 1.57 -18.96 -30.09
CA LEU A 326 0.42 -19.86 -30.13
C LEU A 326 -0.02 -20.28 -28.72
N ALA A 327 0.91 -20.65 -27.85
CA ALA A 327 0.65 -21.00 -26.45
C ALA A 327 0.03 -19.82 -25.70
N ASP A 328 0.51 -18.61 -25.98
CA ASP A 328 -0.01 -17.38 -25.41
C ASP A 328 -1.47 -17.15 -25.80
N LYS A 329 -1.79 -17.22 -27.08
CA LYS A 329 -3.15 -17.06 -27.59
C LYS A 329 -4.13 -18.10 -27.02
N LEU A 330 -3.70 -19.34 -26.89
CA LEU A 330 -4.59 -20.44 -26.47
C LEU A 330 -4.79 -20.50 -24.96
N VAL A 331 -3.72 -20.25 -24.18
CA VAL A 331 -3.67 -20.51 -22.72
C VAL A 331 -3.12 -19.35 -21.91
N LEU A 332 -1.85 -18.89 -22.17
CA LEU A 332 -1.13 -18.07 -21.21
C LEU A 332 -1.76 -16.70 -21.01
N SER A 333 -2.28 -16.07 -22.07
CA SER A 333 -3.02 -14.81 -21.99
C SER A 333 -4.29 -14.93 -21.14
N LYS A 334 -4.98 -16.08 -21.19
CA LYS A 334 -6.18 -16.33 -20.37
C LYS A 334 -5.84 -16.49 -18.90
N LEU A 335 -4.68 -17.08 -18.58
CA LEU A 335 -4.19 -17.15 -17.21
C LEU A 335 -3.82 -15.77 -16.67
N ARG A 336 -3.14 -14.95 -17.47
CA ARG A 336 -2.85 -13.55 -17.09
C ARG A 336 -4.12 -12.71 -16.90
N SER A 337 -5.19 -13.01 -17.65
CA SER A 337 -6.46 -12.30 -17.49
C SER A 337 -7.10 -12.47 -16.11
N LEU A 338 -6.78 -13.54 -15.37
CA LEU A 338 -7.19 -13.72 -13.98
C LEU A 338 -6.63 -12.63 -13.06
N LEU A 339 -5.54 -12.00 -13.46
CA LEU A 339 -4.86 -10.91 -12.79
C LEU A 339 -5.04 -9.56 -13.52
N GLY A 340 -6.11 -9.41 -14.30
CA GLY A 340 -6.38 -8.18 -15.06
C GLY A 340 -5.67 -8.08 -16.41
N GLY A 341 -4.78 -9.03 -16.76
CA GLY A 341 -4.16 -9.17 -18.08
C GLY A 341 -3.04 -8.19 -18.41
N ARG A 342 -2.72 -7.24 -17.53
CA ARG A 342 -1.69 -6.21 -17.75
C ARG A 342 -0.47 -6.34 -16.85
N ILE A 343 -0.52 -7.20 -15.84
CA ILE A 343 0.57 -7.36 -14.86
C ILE A 343 1.85 -7.79 -15.58
N LYS A 344 2.90 -7.02 -15.37
CA LYS A 344 4.26 -7.25 -15.87
C LYS A 344 5.16 -7.85 -14.79
N MET A 345 4.98 -7.39 -13.55
CA MET A 345 5.83 -7.71 -12.43
C MET A 345 5.04 -7.75 -11.12
N MET A 346 5.41 -8.70 -10.26
CA MET A 346 4.84 -8.85 -8.93
C MET A 346 5.93 -9.19 -7.92
N PRO A 347 6.42 -8.23 -7.11
CA PRO A 347 7.28 -8.54 -5.98
C PRO A 347 6.55 -9.43 -4.96
N CYS A 348 7.28 -10.40 -4.44
CA CYS A 348 6.84 -11.34 -3.42
C CYS A 348 7.74 -11.21 -2.19
N GLY A 349 7.14 -10.97 -1.02
CA GLY A 349 7.85 -10.82 0.24
C GLY A 349 7.08 -11.40 1.42
N GLY A 350 7.62 -11.25 2.63
CA GLY A 350 7.01 -11.70 3.88
C GLY A 350 7.20 -13.18 4.22
N ALA A 351 7.49 -14.05 3.25
CA ALA A 351 7.81 -15.46 3.45
C ALA A 351 8.42 -16.07 2.18
N LYS A 352 8.94 -17.30 2.28
CA LYS A 352 9.49 -18.03 1.14
C LYS A 352 8.37 -18.48 0.19
N LEU A 353 8.49 -18.14 -1.09
CA LEU A 353 7.65 -18.68 -2.16
C LEU A 353 8.18 -20.02 -2.64
N GLU A 354 7.31 -21.02 -2.81
CA GLU A 354 7.67 -22.30 -3.40
C GLU A 354 8.19 -22.11 -4.84
N PRO A 355 9.39 -22.64 -5.19
CA PRO A 355 10.02 -22.42 -6.49
C PRO A 355 9.15 -22.82 -7.69
N SER A 356 8.38 -23.91 -7.57
CA SER A 356 7.48 -24.39 -8.61
C SER A 356 6.37 -23.37 -8.95
N ILE A 357 5.87 -22.66 -7.94
CA ILE A 357 4.85 -21.60 -8.10
C ILE A 357 5.47 -20.39 -8.79
N GLY A 358 6.65 -19.95 -8.33
CA GLY A 358 7.39 -18.87 -9.00
C GLY A 358 7.63 -19.18 -10.49
N LEU A 359 8.09 -20.39 -10.79
CA LEU A 359 8.31 -20.86 -12.16
C LEU A 359 7.02 -20.88 -13.00
N PHE A 360 5.89 -21.26 -12.41
CA PHE A 360 4.59 -21.19 -13.09
C PHE A 360 4.28 -19.76 -13.52
N PHE A 361 4.40 -18.76 -12.63
CA PHE A 361 4.12 -17.35 -12.97
C PHE A 361 5.10 -16.83 -14.03
N HIS A 362 6.37 -17.14 -13.93
CA HIS A 362 7.34 -16.81 -14.99
C HIS A 362 6.97 -17.45 -16.33
N SER A 363 6.50 -18.71 -16.32
CA SER A 363 6.08 -19.42 -17.54
C SER A 363 4.90 -18.77 -18.23
N ILE A 364 3.98 -18.16 -17.48
CA ILE A 364 2.86 -17.41 -18.04
C ILE A 364 3.21 -15.95 -18.41
N GLY A 365 4.46 -15.53 -18.19
CA GLY A 365 4.96 -14.20 -18.57
C GLY A 365 4.79 -13.13 -17.51
N ILE A 366 4.62 -13.52 -16.23
CA ILE A 366 4.61 -12.59 -15.08
C ILE A 366 5.95 -12.70 -14.35
N ASN A 367 6.64 -11.58 -14.22
CA ASN A 367 7.93 -11.53 -13.55
C ASN A 367 7.75 -11.45 -12.03
N ILE A 368 8.06 -12.55 -11.31
CA ILE A 368 8.09 -12.54 -9.86
C ILE A 368 9.48 -12.11 -9.38
N LYS A 369 9.52 -11.04 -8.57
CA LYS A 369 10.75 -10.58 -7.89
C LYS A 369 10.66 -10.97 -6.43
N LEU A 370 11.59 -11.79 -5.97
CA LEU A 370 11.67 -12.16 -4.55
C LEU A 370 12.37 -11.05 -3.78
N GLY A 371 11.70 -10.50 -2.78
CA GLY A 371 12.22 -9.52 -1.84
C GLY A 371 12.37 -10.14 -0.45
N LEU A 372 13.43 -9.75 0.25
CA LEU A 372 13.53 -9.95 1.70
C LEU A 372 12.82 -8.77 2.38
N VAL A 373 11.94 -9.07 3.31
CA VAL A 373 11.32 -8.10 4.22
C VAL A 373 11.82 -8.38 5.63
#